data_3b3d3a763f975ba5651f29893b8f4a58
#
_entry.id   3b3d3a763f975ba5651f29893b8f4a58
#
_cell.length_a   1.000
_cell.length_b   1.000
_cell.length_c   1.000
_cell.angle_alpha   90.00
_cell.angle_beta   90.00
_cell.angle_gamma   90.00
#
_symmetry.space_group_name_H-M   'P 1'
#
loop_
_entity.id
_entity.type
_entity.pdbx_description
1 polymer ?
#
loop_
_entity_poly.entity_id
_entity_poly.type
_entity_poly.pdbx_seq_one_letter_code
_entity_poly.pdbx_strand_id
1 'polypeptide(L)'
;MGKILKIASIASEVAPFSKTGGLADVARSLPKALSRLGHKVIVITPLYNQIIDKTAFKLKEIYHNICLDIGGQTVSVNYWQGYLMDGLPVYLVEQKDYFGLRPEIYGLPNDNARFYLFDVASLRLLELLQFQPDIIHCHDWQSGLIPQLLNTQFKYSPALR
;
A
#
# COMPACT_ATOMS: atom_id res chain seq x y z
N MET A 1 3.34 30.65 0.65
CA MET A 1 2.98 29.26 1.07
C MET A 1 3.25 28.33 -0.10
N GLY A 2 4.00 27.23 0.10
CA GLY A 2 4.21 26.23 -0.95
C GLY A 2 2.91 25.48 -1.31
N LYS A 3 2.90 24.85 -2.51
CA LYS A 3 1.76 24.01 -2.93
C LYS A 3 1.60 22.82 -1.97
N ILE A 4 0.39 22.58 -1.49
CA ILE A 4 0.04 21.37 -0.72
C ILE A 4 -0.05 20.21 -1.72
N LEU A 5 0.77 19.19 -1.53
CA LEU A 5 0.81 18.01 -2.37
C LEU A 5 -0.01 16.86 -1.76
N LYS A 6 -0.59 16.04 -2.63
CA LYS A 6 -1.15 14.73 -2.30
C LYS A 6 -0.10 13.66 -2.56
N ILE A 7 0.30 12.92 -1.54
CA ILE A 7 1.40 11.96 -1.61
C ILE A 7 0.91 10.58 -1.19
N ALA A 8 1.07 9.58 -2.05
CA ALA A 8 0.87 8.18 -1.72
C ALA A 8 2.24 7.53 -1.47
N SER A 9 2.49 7.09 -0.24
CA SER A 9 3.70 6.36 0.14
C SER A 9 3.38 4.86 0.13
N ILE A 10 4.06 4.09 -0.73
CA ILE A 10 3.79 2.67 -0.95
C ILE A 10 5.02 1.86 -0.53
N ALA A 11 4.87 1.00 0.47
CA ALA A 11 5.95 0.23 1.06
C ALA A 11 5.48 -1.16 1.47
N SER A 12 6.37 -2.15 1.33
CA SER A 12 6.11 -3.54 1.71
C SER A 12 6.05 -3.76 3.22
N GLU A 13 6.62 -2.86 4.01
CA GLU A 13 6.54 -2.89 5.48
C GLU A 13 6.44 -1.46 6.04
N VAL A 14 5.70 -1.30 7.13
CA VAL A 14 5.49 -0.02 7.82
C VAL A 14 5.37 -0.26 9.33
N ALA A 15 6.27 0.30 10.12
CA ALA A 15 6.17 0.21 11.58
C ALA A 15 4.99 1.07 12.11
N PRO A 16 4.21 0.60 13.09
CA PRO A 16 4.37 -0.62 13.89
C PRO A 16 3.65 -1.85 13.33
N PHE A 17 3.01 -1.79 12.16
CA PHE A 17 2.22 -2.90 11.60
C PHE A 17 3.09 -4.10 11.25
N SER A 18 4.18 -3.85 10.52
CA SER A 18 5.14 -4.88 10.11
C SER A 18 6.55 -4.29 10.04
N LYS A 19 7.56 -5.08 10.41
CA LYS A 19 8.95 -4.62 10.41
C LYS A 19 9.92 -5.79 10.36
N THR A 20 10.83 -5.74 9.39
CA THR A 20 12.01 -6.62 9.32
C THR A 20 13.31 -5.81 9.37
N GLY A 21 13.29 -4.58 8.88
CA GLY A 21 14.48 -3.74 8.75
C GLY A 21 14.21 -2.24 8.87
N GLY A 22 15.14 -1.46 8.35
CA GLY A 22 15.06 0.01 8.39
C GLY A 22 13.99 0.60 7.48
N LEU A 23 13.53 -0.14 6.46
CA LEU A 23 12.49 0.31 5.54
C LEU A 23 11.20 0.67 6.29
N ALA A 24 10.79 -0.17 7.24
CA ALA A 24 9.59 0.07 8.04
C ALA A 24 9.64 1.38 8.84
N ASP A 25 10.82 1.74 9.36
CA ASP A 25 11.01 3.00 10.09
C ASP A 25 10.96 4.21 9.16
N VAL A 26 11.54 4.12 7.97
CA VAL A 26 11.46 5.17 6.94
C VAL A 26 10.04 5.34 6.44
N ALA A 27 9.36 4.22 6.12
CA ALA A 27 7.98 4.23 5.63
C ALA A 27 6.96 4.74 6.67
N ARG A 28 7.34 4.76 7.95
CA ARG A 28 6.58 5.42 9.02
C ARG A 28 6.96 6.90 9.18
N SER A 29 8.27 7.20 9.26
CA SER A 29 8.74 8.53 9.69
C SER A 29 8.67 9.58 8.59
N LEU A 30 8.98 9.22 7.34
CA LEU A 30 8.92 10.16 6.22
C LEU A 30 7.50 10.64 5.92
N PRO A 31 6.48 9.78 5.76
CA PRO A 31 5.10 10.23 5.57
C PRO A 31 4.61 11.12 6.71
N LYS A 32 4.98 10.81 7.95
CA LYS A 32 4.67 11.63 9.12
C LYS A 32 5.31 13.02 9.03
N ALA A 33 6.58 13.12 8.63
CA ALA A 33 7.26 14.40 8.46
C ALA A 33 6.60 15.24 7.35
N LEU A 34 6.27 14.62 6.20
CA LEU A 34 5.59 15.28 5.10
C LEU A 34 4.19 15.77 5.49
N SER A 35 3.43 14.98 6.26
CA SER A 35 2.13 15.39 6.80
C SER A 35 2.25 16.60 7.74
N ARG A 36 3.27 16.65 8.58
CA ARG A 36 3.56 17.80 9.46
C ARG A 36 3.95 19.07 8.69
N LEU A 37 4.49 18.93 7.49
CA LEU A 37 4.73 20.04 6.57
C LEU A 37 3.47 20.53 5.86
N GLY A 38 2.31 19.91 6.14
CA GLY A 38 1.01 20.31 5.61
C GLY A 38 0.59 19.58 4.33
N HIS A 39 1.35 18.57 3.88
CA HIS A 39 0.96 17.76 2.73
C HIS A 39 -0.13 16.74 3.11
N LYS A 40 -0.97 16.35 2.14
CA LYS A 40 -1.95 15.26 2.29
C LYS A 40 -1.27 13.95 1.97
N VAL A 41 -0.97 13.16 2.99
CA VAL A 41 -0.20 11.92 2.83
C VAL A 41 -1.06 10.72 3.22
N ILE A 42 -0.97 9.63 2.44
CA ILE A 42 -1.48 8.32 2.80
C ILE A 42 -0.35 7.29 2.67
N VAL A 43 -0.45 6.21 3.42
CA VAL A 43 0.48 5.08 3.35
C VAL A 43 -0.26 3.84 2.92
N ILE A 44 0.34 3.02 2.04
CA ILE A 44 -0.22 1.74 1.58
C ILE A 44 0.81 0.64 1.84
N THR A 45 0.36 -0.47 2.43
CA THR A 45 1.22 -1.63 2.78
C THR A 45 0.42 -2.92 2.69
N PRO A 46 1.05 -4.11 2.51
CA PRO A 46 0.34 -5.38 2.61
C PRO A 46 -0.19 -5.65 4.03
N LEU A 47 -1.28 -6.40 4.13
CA LEU A 47 -1.77 -6.94 5.39
C LEU A 47 -1.25 -8.36 5.58
N TYR A 48 -0.23 -8.51 6.42
CA TYR A 48 0.34 -9.82 6.77
C TYR A 48 -0.45 -10.43 7.92
N ASN A 49 -1.41 -11.32 7.62
CA ASN A 49 -2.38 -11.83 8.59
C ASN A 49 -1.75 -12.60 9.79
N GLN A 50 -0.53 -13.13 9.64
CA GLN A 50 0.19 -13.81 10.71
C GLN A 50 0.94 -12.86 11.66
N ILE A 51 1.08 -11.59 11.26
CA ILE A 51 1.86 -10.58 11.99
C ILE A 51 0.95 -9.48 12.52
N ILE A 52 -0.05 -9.05 11.72
CA ILE A 52 -0.86 -7.87 12.00
C ILE A 52 -2.18 -8.29 12.64
N ASP A 53 -2.35 -7.94 13.91
CA ASP A 53 -3.63 -8.09 14.61
C ASP A 53 -4.57 -6.94 14.25
N LYS A 54 -5.60 -7.25 13.48
CA LYS A 54 -6.60 -6.27 13.02
C LYS A 54 -7.33 -5.60 14.18
N THR A 55 -7.57 -6.32 15.27
CA THR A 55 -8.29 -5.80 16.45
C THR A 55 -7.40 -4.86 17.26
N ALA A 56 -6.16 -5.27 17.52
CA ALA A 56 -5.19 -4.45 18.24
C ALA A 56 -4.91 -3.12 17.54
N PHE A 57 -4.81 -3.14 16.20
CA PHE A 57 -4.61 -1.94 15.37
C PHE A 57 -5.92 -1.23 15.00
N LYS A 58 -7.08 -1.72 15.47
CA LYS A 58 -8.42 -1.14 15.20
C LYS A 58 -8.68 -0.95 13.70
N LEU A 59 -8.24 -1.92 12.90
CA LEU A 59 -8.42 -1.85 11.44
C LEU A 59 -9.90 -1.98 11.09
N LYS A 60 -10.33 -1.17 10.13
CA LYS A 60 -11.68 -1.22 9.55
C LYS A 60 -11.59 -1.68 8.11
N GLU A 61 -12.38 -2.66 7.73
CA GLU A 61 -12.55 -3.03 6.34
C GLU A 61 -13.32 -1.92 5.61
N ILE A 62 -12.75 -1.42 4.51
CA ILE A 62 -13.33 -0.32 3.73
C ILE A 62 -13.80 -0.77 2.34
N TYR A 63 -13.16 -1.80 1.78
CA TYR A 63 -13.58 -2.43 0.54
C TYR A 63 -13.40 -3.94 0.65
N HIS A 64 -14.41 -4.67 0.22
CA HIS A 64 -14.46 -6.12 0.26
C HIS A 64 -14.56 -6.70 -1.15
N ASN A 65 -13.81 -7.79 -1.40
CA ASN A 65 -13.91 -8.59 -2.62
C ASN A 65 -13.69 -7.78 -3.93
N ILE A 66 -12.72 -6.90 -3.93
CA ILE A 66 -12.35 -6.14 -5.14
C ILE A 66 -11.57 -7.04 -6.08
N CYS A 67 -12.12 -7.28 -7.25
CA CYS A 67 -11.47 -8.09 -8.30
C CYS A 67 -10.40 -7.28 -9.03
N LEU A 68 -9.22 -7.88 -9.19
CA LEU A 68 -8.07 -7.36 -9.92
C LEU A 68 -7.70 -8.33 -11.04
N ASP A 69 -7.29 -7.79 -12.19
CA ASP A 69 -6.63 -8.59 -13.22
C ASP A 69 -5.12 -8.64 -12.94
N ILE A 70 -4.64 -9.84 -12.68
CA ILE A 70 -3.23 -10.13 -12.38
C ILE A 70 -2.71 -11.08 -13.46
N GLY A 71 -2.24 -10.49 -14.58
CA GLY A 71 -1.69 -11.26 -15.69
C GLY A 71 -2.73 -12.19 -16.37
N GLY A 72 -3.97 -11.72 -16.52
CA GLY A 72 -5.08 -12.49 -17.10
C GLY A 72 -5.80 -13.41 -16.10
N GLN A 73 -5.43 -13.38 -14.85
CA GLN A 73 -6.12 -14.10 -13.77
C GLN A 73 -6.86 -13.12 -12.87
N THR A 74 -8.10 -13.43 -12.53
CA THR A 74 -8.86 -12.61 -11.57
C THR A 74 -8.50 -13.00 -10.14
N VAL A 75 -7.96 -12.04 -9.39
CA VAL A 75 -7.64 -12.20 -7.97
C VAL A 75 -8.42 -11.19 -7.14
N SER A 76 -9.05 -11.66 -6.08
CA SER A 76 -9.85 -10.82 -5.16
C SER A 76 -8.99 -10.33 -4.00
N VAL A 77 -9.11 -9.06 -3.65
CA VAL A 77 -8.44 -8.44 -2.49
C VAL A 77 -9.46 -7.69 -1.62
N ASN A 78 -9.14 -7.56 -0.34
CA ASN A 78 -9.84 -6.67 0.57
C ASN A 78 -8.92 -5.51 0.97
N TYR A 79 -9.51 -4.37 1.31
CA TYR A 79 -8.75 -3.22 1.81
C TYR A 79 -9.20 -2.84 3.20
N TRP A 80 -8.21 -2.62 4.05
CA TRP A 80 -8.38 -2.22 5.43
C TRP A 80 -7.78 -0.85 5.66
N GLN A 81 -8.38 -0.07 6.55
CA GLN A 81 -7.87 1.22 6.96
C GLN A 81 -7.50 1.18 8.44
N GLY A 82 -6.34 1.71 8.75
CA GLY A 82 -5.86 2.02 10.09
C GLY A 82 -5.18 3.38 10.12
N TYR A 83 -4.56 3.70 11.24
CA TYR A 83 -3.88 4.97 11.43
C TYR A 83 -2.55 4.78 12.15
N LEU A 84 -1.54 5.55 11.76
CA LEU A 84 -0.37 5.79 12.59
C LEU A 84 -0.74 6.74 13.74
N MET A 85 0.09 6.78 14.79
CA MET A 85 -0.21 7.48 16.05
C MET A 85 -0.65 8.95 15.89
N ASP A 86 -0.24 9.62 14.84
CA ASP A 86 -0.57 11.04 14.59
C ASP A 86 -1.82 11.21 13.67
N GLY A 87 -2.63 10.17 13.53
CA GLY A 87 -3.83 10.21 12.68
C GLY A 87 -3.53 10.10 11.18
N LEU A 88 -2.29 9.77 10.79
CA LEU A 88 -1.93 9.55 9.40
C LEU A 88 -2.58 8.24 8.88
N PRO A 89 -3.41 8.29 7.83
CA PRO A 89 -4.10 7.10 7.34
C PRO A 89 -3.12 6.10 6.72
N VAL A 90 -3.29 4.84 7.10
CA VAL A 90 -2.61 3.69 6.52
C VAL A 90 -3.65 2.73 5.95
N TYR A 91 -3.45 2.35 4.71
CA TYR A 91 -4.28 1.38 4.02
C TYR A 91 -3.53 0.07 3.88
N LEU A 92 -4.20 -1.04 4.16
CA LEU A 92 -3.61 -2.36 4.12
C LEU A 92 -4.31 -3.22 3.09
N VAL A 93 -3.52 -3.83 2.20
CA VAL A 93 -4.00 -4.73 1.15
C VAL A 93 -4.00 -6.15 1.70
N GLU A 94 -5.19 -6.75 1.83
CA GLU A 94 -5.34 -8.14 2.25
C GLU A 94 -5.57 -9.05 1.05
N GLN A 95 -4.70 -10.04 0.90
CA GLN A 95 -4.92 -11.22 0.09
C GLN A 95 -4.27 -12.41 0.81
N LYS A 96 -5.10 -13.34 1.30
CA LYS A 96 -4.67 -14.38 2.25
C LYS A 96 -3.63 -15.33 1.66
N ASP A 97 -3.78 -15.74 0.41
CA ASP A 97 -2.85 -16.69 -0.22
C ASP A 97 -1.47 -16.07 -0.49
N TYR A 98 -1.41 -14.74 -0.64
CA TYR A 98 -0.18 -14.00 -0.92
C TYR A 98 0.47 -13.42 0.35
N PHE A 99 -0.32 -12.93 1.31
CA PHE A 99 0.20 -12.22 2.50
C PHE A 99 -0.25 -12.81 3.83
N GLY A 100 -1.09 -13.85 3.81
CA GLY A 100 -1.73 -14.35 5.02
C GLY A 100 -1.23 -15.70 5.52
N LEU A 101 -0.53 -16.49 4.70
CA LEU A 101 -0.24 -17.90 5.03
C LEU A 101 1.02 -18.07 5.88
N ARG A 102 1.94 -17.11 5.87
CA ARG A 102 3.25 -17.22 6.51
C ARG A 102 3.62 -15.95 7.26
N PRO A 103 4.47 -16.06 8.31
CA PRO A 103 4.97 -14.90 9.04
C PRO A 103 6.09 -14.18 8.31
N GLU A 104 6.75 -14.82 7.33
CA GLU A 104 7.85 -14.19 6.60
C GLU A 104 7.31 -13.11 5.64
N ILE A 105 7.88 -11.91 5.74
CA ILE A 105 7.55 -10.80 4.85
C ILE A 105 8.25 -10.98 3.50
N TYR A 106 9.48 -11.50 3.49
CA TYR A 106 10.34 -11.68 2.32
C TYR A 106 10.95 -13.07 2.25
N GLY A 107 11.58 -13.37 1.11
CA GLY A 107 12.34 -14.61 0.90
C GLY A 107 11.46 -15.79 0.48
N LEU A 108 10.26 -15.55 0.02
CA LEU A 108 9.38 -16.60 -0.49
C LEU A 108 9.58 -16.80 -2.01
N PRO A 109 9.45 -18.03 -2.52
CA PRO A 109 9.64 -18.32 -3.94
C PRO A 109 8.74 -17.52 -4.88
N ASN A 110 7.59 -17.04 -4.38
CA ASN A 110 6.60 -16.28 -5.15
C ASN A 110 6.62 -14.77 -4.85
N ASP A 111 7.69 -14.23 -4.28
CA ASP A 111 7.77 -12.80 -3.92
C ASP A 111 7.49 -11.87 -5.09
N ASN A 112 7.96 -12.19 -6.30
CA ASN A 112 7.68 -11.39 -7.49
C ASN A 112 6.17 -11.30 -7.77
N ALA A 113 5.44 -12.41 -7.67
CA ALA A 113 3.99 -12.42 -7.88
C ALA A 113 3.23 -11.70 -6.74
N ARG A 114 3.70 -11.86 -5.49
CA ARG A 114 3.13 -11.20 -4.31
C ARG A 114 3.20 -9.68 -4.44
N PHE A 115 4.37 -9.16 -4.77
CA PHE A 115 4.57 -7.72 -4.85
C PHE A 115 4.04 -7.12 -6.16
N TYR A 116 3.98 -7.89 -7.26
CA TYR A 116 3.21 -7.47 -8.43
C TYR A 116 1.72 -7.27 -8.11
N LEU A 117 1.10 -8.23 -7.41
CA LEU A 117 -0.29 -8.08 -6.93
C LEU A 117 -0.43 -6.85 -6.02
N PHE A 118 0.53 -6.62 -5.12
CA PHE A 118 0.52 -5.47 -4.22
C PHE A 118 0.57 -4.14 -4.98
N ASP A 119 1.39 -4.06 -6.03
CA ASP A 119 1.52 -2.86 -6.86
C ASP A 119 0.21 -2.56 -7.60
N VAL A 120 -0.38 -3.57 -8.25
CA VAL A 120 -1.69 -3.42 -8.92
C VAL A 120 -2.79 -3.04 -7.92
N ALA A 121 -2.83 -3.72 -6.76
CA ALA A 121 -3.81 -3.44 -5.71
C ALA A 121 -3.65 -2.02 -5.14
N SER A 122 -2.41 -1.54 -4.99
CA SER A 122 -2.13 -0.18 -4.49
C SER A 122 -2.65 0.88 -5.45
N LEU A 123 -2.43 0.73 -6.75
CA LEU A 123 -2.95 1.65 -7.76
C LEU A 123 -4.48 1.61 -7.83
N ARG A 124 -5.07 0.40 -7.75
CA ARG A 124 -6.52 0.25 -7.71
C ARG A 124 -7.15 0.90 -6.49
N LEU A 125 -6.49 0.82 -5.33
CA LEU A 125 -6.94 1.51 -4.12
C LEU A 125 -6.98 3.03 -4.30
N LEU A 126 -5.96 3.63 -4.94
CA LEU A 126 -5.94 5.07 -5.23
C LEU A 126 -7.13 5.50 -6.09
N GLU A 127 -7.53 4.67 -7.08
CA GLU A 127 -8.75 4.90 -7.87
C GLU A 127 -10.01 4.84 -7.00
N LEU A 128 -10.16 3.80 -6.18
CA LEU A 128 -11.33 3.61 -5.31
C LEU A 128 -11.48 4.75 -4.30
N LEU A 129 -10.37 5.24 -3.75
CA LEU A 129 -10.34 6.38 -2.83
C LEU A 129 -10.52 7.73 -3.55
N GLN A 130 -10.46 7.76 -4.87
CA GLN A 130 -10.36 9.00 -5.67
C GLN A 130 -9.22 9.91 -5.17
N PHE A 131 -8.16 9.30 -4.69
CA PHE A 131 -6.98 9.99 -4.16
C PHE A 131 -6.02 10.33 -5.29
N GLN A 132 -6.30 11.30 -6.06
CA GLN A 132 -5.44 11.76 -7.15
C GLN A 132 -4.08 12.27 -6.61
N PRO A 133 -3.03 11.41 -6.55
CA PRO A 133 -1.75 11.81 -5.98
C PRO A 133 -0.98 12.73 -6.93
N ASP A 134 -0.34 13.78 -6.38
CA ASP A 134 0.69 14.53 -7.11
C ASP A 134 2.00 13.72 -7.16
N ILE A 135 2.24 12.85 -6.15
CA ILE A 135 3.43 12.00 -6.03
C ILE A 135 3.01 10.61 -5.54
N ILE A 136 3.48 9.58 -6.22
CA ILE A 136 3.50 8.19 -5.73
C ILE A 136 4.95 7.88 -5.37
N HIS A 137 5.23 7.74 -4.07
CA HIS A 137 6.55 7.41 -3.55
C HIS A 137 6.65 5.91 -3.33
N CYS A 138 7.35 5.24 -4.23
CA CYS A 138 7.62 3.81 -4.20
C CYS A 138 8.87 3.54 -3.35
N HIS A 139 8.77 2.63 -2.38
CA HIS A 139 9.88 2.24 -1.52
C HIS A 139 10.38 0.85 -1.87
N ASP A 140 11.66 0.81 -2.29
CA ASP A 140 12.38 -0.41 -2.60
C ASP A 140 11.79 -1.20 -3.81
N TRP A 141 12.35 -2.37 -4.11
CA TRP A 141 12.00 -3.19 -5.28
C TRP A 141 10.56 -3.74 -5.23
N GLN A 142 10.00 -3.92 -4.03
CA GLN A 142 8.64 -4.46 -3.83
C GLN A 142 7.53 -3.53 -4.34
N SER A 143 7.82 -2.27 -4.57
CA SER A 143 6.92 -1.30 -5.20
C SER A 143 7.48 -0.78 -6.54
N GLY A 144 8.48 -1.47 -7.07
CA GLY A 144 9.25 -1.04 -8.24
C GLY A 144 8.51 -1.15 -9.57
N LEU A 145 7.44 -1.93 -9.68
CA LEU A 145 6.65 -2.06 -10.90
C LEU A 145 5.60 -0.96 -11.07
N ILE A 146 5.30 -0.19 -10.04
CA ILE A 146 4.30 0.89 -10.08
C ILE A 146 4.54 1.88 -11.23
N PRO A 147 5.75 2.40 -11.48
CA PRO A 147 5.99 3.30 -12.61
C PRO A 147 5.68 2.68 -13.96
N GLN A 148 5.97 1.39 -14.15
CA GLN A 148 5.62 0.64 -15.36
C GLN A 148 4.11 0.47 -15.49
N LEU A 149 3.42 0.12 -14.42
CA LEU A 149 1.96 -0.06 -14.40
C LEU A 149 1.21 1.24 -14.71
N LEU A 150 1.70 2.38 -14.26
CA LEU A 150 1.14 3.70 -14.59
C LEU A 150 1.23 4.01 -16.09
N ASN A 151 2.27 3.50 -16.78
CA ASN A 151 2.44 3.69 -18.22
C ASN A 151 1.78 2.61 -19.08
N THR A 152 1.22 1.56 -18.46
CA THR A 152 0.59 0.42 -19.15
C THR A 152 -0.85 0.23 -18.69
N GLN A 153 -1.09 -0.62 -17.71
CA GLN A 153 -2.42 -1.04 -17.23
C GLN A 153 -3.27 0.13 -16.71
N PHE A 154 -2.64 1.12 -16.07
CA PHE A 154 -3.31 2.30 -15.50
C PHE A 154 -3.12 3.58 -16.32
N LYS A 155 -2.57 3.49 -17.53
CA LYS A 155 -2.25 4.64 -18.39
C LYS A 155 -3.42 5.60 -18.61
N TYR A 156 -4.63 5.09 -18.64
CA TYR A 156 -5.83 5.89 -18.91
C TYR A 156 -6.69 6.13 -17.67
N SER A 157 -6.17 5.81 -16.48
CA SER A 157 -6.88 6.05 -15.22
C SER A 157 -7.01 7.55 -14.94
N PRO A 158 -8.23 8.10 -14.83
CA PRO A 158 -8.42 9.53 -14.52
C PRO A 158 -7.90 9.92 -13.13
N ALA A 159 -7.83 8.97 -12.21
CA ALA A 159 -7.38 9.20 -10.84
C ALA A 159 -5.84 9.20 -10.69
N LEU A 160 -5.09 8.73 -11.71
CA LEU A 160 -3.64 8.51 -11.62
C LEU A 160 -2.85 9.30 -12.69
N ARG A 161 -3.45 10.34 -13.26
CA ARG A 161 -2.83 11.25 -14.25
C ARG A 161 -2.21 12.47 -13.61
#